data_0dc9f17361b36758efa7f0b001dd2ce2
#
_entry.id   0dc9f17361b36758efa7f0b001dd2ce2
#
_cell.length_a   1.000
_cell.length_b   1.000
_cell.length_c   1.000
_cell.angle_alpha   90.00
_cell.angle_beta   90.00
_cell.angle_gamma   90.00
#
_symmetry.space_group_name_H-M   'P 1'
#
loop_
_entity.id
_entity.type
_entity.pdbx_description
1 polymer ?
#
loop_
_entity_poly.entity_id
_entity_poly.type
_entity_poly.pdbx_seq_one_letter_code
_entity_poly.pdbx_strand_id
1 'polypeptide(L)'
;MSLLVLVRHGQSLWNLENRFTGWVDVPLTAEGERQARRAGELLRGTDLHVAYTSGLTRAQHTLALIEESLGIQIPTIRDQALNERHYGELQGMNKDDIRKQYGEEQVHIWRRSYDIPPPGGEALKNTAERTIPFFERCIMGDIRQGKNVLVVAHGNSNRSIVMKLEDLSREEVLELNLETGVPLVYTLNDDGSIVDKKVLA
;
A
#
# COMPACT_ATOMS: atom_id res chain seq x y z
N MET A 1 -8.39 -21.98 4.55
CA MET A 1 -7.21 -21.07 4.70
C MET A 1 -6.95 -20.40 3.35
N SER A 2 -6.69 -19.11 3.36
CA SER A 2 -6.46 -18.29 2.17
C SER A 2 -5.21 -17.43 2.31
N LEU A 3 -4.65 -16.99 1.19
CA LEU A 3 -3.53 -16.07 1.17
C LEU A 3 -4.01 -14.63 0.96
N LEU A 4 -3.47 -13.72 1.73
CA LEU A 4 -3.53 -12.28 1.48
C LEU A 4 -2.13 -11.78 1.18
N VAL A 5 -1.93 -11.28 -0.02
CA VAL A 5 -0.65 -10.72 -0.46
C VAL A 5 -0.79 -9.20 -0.55
N LEU A 6 0.01 -8.47 0.20
CA LEU A 6 0.09 -7.01 0.14
C LEU A 6 1.38 -6.61 -0.58
N VAL A 7 1.26 -5.76 -1.59
CA VAL A 7 2.39 -5.20 -2.32
C VAL A 7 2.23 -3.69 -2.38
N ARG A 8 3.24 -2.95 -1.90
CA ARG A 8 3.35 -1.53 -2.16
C ARG A 8 3.83 -1.33 -3.60
N HIS A 9 3.24 -0.38 -4.34
CA HIS A 9 3.68 -0.07 -5.71
C HIS A 9 5.19 0.13 -5.80
N GLY A 10 5.75 -0.10 -6.99
CA GLY A 10 7.15 0.15 -7.27
C GLY A 10 7.54 1.62 -7.12
N GLN A 11 8.84 1.92 -7.08
CA GLN A 11 9.33 3.29 -6.96
C GLN A 11 8.69 4.19 -8.01
N SER A 12 8.07 5.29 -7.58
CA SER A 12 7.52 6.34 -8.45
C SER A 12 8.54 7.45 -8.68
N LEU A 13 8.28 8.27 -9.71
CA LEU A 13 9.12 9.45 -10.00
C LEU A 13 9.28 10.36 -8.78
N TRP A 14 8.21 10.63 -8.04
CA TRP A 14 8.29 11.48 -6.86
C TRP A 14 8.85 10.80 -5.62
N ASN A 15 8.86 9.46 -5.55
CA ASN A 15 9.71 8.77 -4.58
C ASN A 15 11.19 9.05 -4.86
N LEU A 16 11.61 8.93 -6.13
CA LEU A 16 12.98 9.21 -6.54
C LEU A 16 13.37 10.68 -6.31
N GLU A 17 12.48 11.62 -6.61
CA GLU A 17 12.70 13.06 -6.43
C GLU A 17 12.53 13.55 -4.99
N ASN A 18 12.25 12.67 -4.04
CA ASN A 18 12.01 13.00 -2.63
C ASN A 18 10.88 14.04 -2.44
N ARG A 19 9.76 13.84 -3.17
CA ARG A 19 8.56 14.70 -3.08
C ARG A 19 7.43 14.00 -2.34
N PHE A 20 6.56 14.80 -1.73
CA PHE A 20 5.27 14.32 -1.24
C PHE A 20 4.38 13.97 -2.42
N THR A 21 3.87 12.74 -2.50
CA THR A 21 3.05 12.30 -3.65
C THR A 21 1.55 12.38 -3.37
N GLY A 22 1.07 11.61 -2.42
CA GLY A 22 -0.36 11.56 -2.12
C GLY A 22 -1.20 11.06 -3.29
N TRP A 23 -2.21 11.83 -3.69
CA TRP A 23 -3.16 11.50 -4.74
C TRP A 23 -2.77 12.01 -6.13
N VAL A 24 -1.67 12.73 -6.25
CA VAL A 24 -1.17 13.14 -7.57
C VAL A 24 -0.70 11.90 -8.32
N ASP A 25 -1.11 11.82 -9.56
CA ASP A 25 -0.88 10.64 -10.40
C ASP A 25 0.47 10.77 -11.12
N VAL A 26 1.48 10.09 -10.59
CA VAL A 26 2.84 10.10 -11.12
C VAL A 26 3.25 8.69 -11.56
N PRO A 27 4.09 8.57 -12.62
CA PRO A 27 4.49 7.27 -13.15
C PRO A 27 5.52 6.55 -12.25
N LEU A 28 5.67 5.26 -12.49
CA LEU A 28 6.79 4.49 -12.00
C LEU A 28 8.10 4.92 -12.69
N THR A 29 9.20 4.77 -11.98
CA THR A 29 10.54 4.81 -12.58
C THR A 29 10.88 3.45 -13.21
N ALA A 30 11.97 3.39 -14.00
CA ALA A 30 12.49 2.10 -14.50
C ALA A 30 12.81 1.13 -13.35
N GLU A 31 13.32 1.65 -12.22
CA GLU A 31 13.50 0.84 -11.01
C GLU A 31 12.18 0.32 -10.45
N GLY A 32 11.16 1.18 -10.38
CA GLY A 32 9.82 0.77 -9.94
C GLY A 32 9.21 -0.33 -10.81
N GLU A 33 9.43 -0.28 -12.12
CA GLU A 33 8.99 -1.34 -13.04
C GLU A 33 9.74 -2.65 -12.79
N ARG A 34 11.06 -2.59 -12.54
CA ARG A 34 11.85 -3.80 -12.17
C ARG A 34 11.37 -4.40 -10.87
N GLN A 35 11.08 -3.57 -9.86
CA GLN A 35 10.53 -4.01 -8.58
C GLN A 35 9.17 -4.71 -8.77
N ALA A 36 8.31 -4.17 -9.62
CA ALA A 36 7.01 -4.78 -9.92
C ALA A 36 7.15 -6.15 -10.59
N ARG A 37 8.01 -6.26 -11.61
CA ARG A 37 8.27 -7.56 -12.28
C ARG A 37 8.87 -8.58 -11.32
N ARG A 38 9.82 -8.16 -10.48
CA ARG A 38 10.40 -9.03 -9.44
C ARG A 38 9.33 -9.51 -8.45
N ALA A 39 8.41 -8.64 -8.03
CA ALA A 39 7.29 -9.07 -7.18
C ALA A 39 6.49 -10.19 -7.84
N GLY A 40 6.20 -10.08 -9.14
CA GLY A 40 5.55 -11.15 -9.91
C GLY A 40 6.38 -12.45 -9.93
N GLU A 41 7.68 -12.35 -10.12
CA GLU A 41 8.58 -13.54 -10.08
C GLU A 41 8.55 -14.23 -8.72
N LEU A 42 8.55 -13.47 -7.63
CA LEU A 42 8.47 -13.99 -6.26
C LEU A 42 7.11 -14.65 -5.95
N LEU A 43 6.06 -14.24 -6.65
CA LEU A 43 4.70 -14.78 -6.50
C LEU A 43 4.42 -15.97 -7.44
N ARG A 44 5.37 -16.43 -8.25
CA ARG A 44 5.18 -17.60 -9.13
C ARG A 44 4.76 -18.83 -8.34
N GLY A 45 3.77 -19.52 -8.85
CA GLY A 45 3.20 -20.69 -8.19
C GLY A 45 2.17 -20.38 -7.12
N THR A 46 1.91 -19.07 -6.84
CA THR A 46 0.79 -18.66 -5.98
C THR A 46 -0.48 -18.61 -6.81
N ASP A 47 -1.51 -19.31 -6.38
CA ASP A 47 -2.83 -19.33 -7.04
C ASP A 47 -3.63 -18.10 -6.59
N LEU A 48 -3.61 -17.02 -7.38
CA LEU A 48 -4.27 -15.74 -7.08
C LEU A 48 -5.62 -15.67 -7.78
N HIS A 49 -6.69 -15.42 -7.03
CA HIS A 49 -8.06 -15.46 -7.52
C HIS A 49 -8.64 -14.07 -7.81
N VAL A 50 -8.23 -13.05 -7.06
CA VAL A 50 -8.71 -11.68 -7.20
C VAL A 50 -7.62 -10.69 -6.78
N ALA A 51 -7.58 -9.56 -7.47
CA ALA A 51 -6.68 -8.46 -7.13
C ALA A 51 -7.47 -7.20 -6.79
N TYR A 52 -6.95 -6.44 -5.84
CA TYR A 52 -7.44 -5.12 -5.46
C TYR A 52 -6.34 -4.08 -5.66
N THR A 53 -6.70 -2.93 -6.20
CA THR A 53 -5.78 -1.81 -6.37
C THR A 53 -6.48 -0.48 -6.20
N SER A 54 -5.72 0.60 -6.13
CA SER A 54 -6.24 1.95 -5.94
C SER A 54 -6.68 2.61 -7.25
N GLY A 55 -7.19 3.84 -7.14
CA GLY A 55 -7.47 4.71 -8.27
C GLY A 55 -6.22 5.35 -8.91
N LEU A 56 -5.01 5.09 -8.41
CA LEU A 56 -3.78 5.75 -8.84
C LEU A 56 -2.96 4.85 -9.79
N THR A 57 -2.46 5.44 -10.89
CA THR A 57 -1.82 4.67 -11.97
C THR A 57 -0.58 3.94 -11.54
N ARG A 58 0.23 4.46 -10.61
CA ARG A 58 1.44 3.75 -10.14
C ARG A 58 1.14 2.41 -9.49
N ALA A 59 0.02 2.28 -8.77
CA ALA A 59 -0.42 1.01 -8.20
C ALA A 59 -0.99 0.09 -9.29
N GLN A 60 -1.81 0.62 -10.18
CA GLN A 60 -2.39 -0.13 -11.29
C GLN A 60 -1.31 -0.64 -12.25
N HIS A 61 -0.31 0.18 -12.56
CA HIS A 61 0.83 -0.21 -13.40
C HIS A 61 1.69 -1.29 -12.73
N THR A 62 1.92 -1.15 -11.42
CA THR A 62 2.62 -2.21 -10.66
C THR A 62 1.88 -3.54 -10.75
N LEU A 63 0.56 -3.55 -10.59
CA LEU A 63 -0.26 -4.76 -10.74
C LEU A 63 -0.15 -5.33 -12.16
N ALA A 64 -0.25 -4.50 -13.19
CA ALA A 64 -0.12 -4.96 -14.58
C ALA A 64 1.23 -5.64 -14.86
N LEU A 65 2.32 -5.11 -14.30
CA LEU A 65 3.66 -5.70 -14.44
C LEU A 65 3.83 -7.01 -13.64
N ILE A 66 3.16 -7.12 -12.49
CA ILE A 66 3.07 -8.39 -11.75
C ILE A 66 2.36 -9.44 -12.60
N GLU A 67 1.21 -9.10 -13.18
CA GLU A 67 0.43 -9.99 -14.06
C GLU A 67 1.24 -10.41 -15.30
N GLU A 68 1.93 -9.46 -15.94
CA GLU A 68 2.84 -9.73 -17.07
C GLU A 68 3.91 -10.75 -16.67
N SER A 69 4.55 -10.56 -15.53
CA SER A 69 5.60 -11.45 -15.01
C SER A 69 5.09 -12.85 -14.66
N LEU A 70 3.84 -12.94 -14.21
CA LEU A 70 3.15 -14.20 -13.89
C LEU A 70 2.60 -14.89 -15.16
N GLY A 71 2.41 -14.16 -16.25
CA GLY A 71 1.74 -14.65 -17.46
C GLY A 71 0.24 -14.92 -17.28
N ILE A 72 -0.40 -14.22 -16.36
CA ILE A 72 -1.83 -14.37 -16.05
C ILE A 72 -2.52 -13.01 -15.98
N GLN A 73 -3.85 -13.02 -16.10
CA GLN A 73 -4.67 -11.88 -15.73
C GLN A 73 -5.54 -12.26 -14.53
N ILE A 74 -5.61 -11.37 -13.56
CA ILE A 74 -6.34 -11.56 -12.31
C ILE A 74 -7.58 -10.65 -12.34
N PRO A 75 -8.80 -11.15 -12.07
CA PRO A 75 -9.97 -10.30 -11.90
C PRO A 75 -9.68 -9.19 -10.91
N THR A 76 -9.79 -7.92 -11.32
CA THR A 76 -9.28 -6.77 -10.56
C THR A 76 -10.40 -5.81 -10.19
N ILE A 77 -10.40 -5.39 -8.93
CA ILE A 77 -11.28 -4.35 -8.38
C ILE A 77 -10.43 -3.13 -8.04
N ARG A 78 -10.82 -1.96 -8.56
CA ARG A 78 -10.18 -0.66 -8.28
C ARG A 78 -11.08 0.15 -7.36
N ASP A 79 -10.51 0.68 -6.29
CA ASP A 79 -11.27 1.52 -5.37
C ASP A 79 -10.38 2.59 -4.71
N GLN A 80 -10.93 3.82 -4.58
CA GLN A 80 -10.25 4.94 -3.93
C GLN A 80 -9.96 4.71 -2.45
N ALA A 81 -10.67 3.80 -1.80
CA ALA A 81 -10.40 3.43 -0.42
C ALA A 81 -8.97 2.91 -0.23
N LEU A 82 -8.35 2.38 -1.29
CA LEU A 82 -6.96 1.91 -1.28
C LEU A 82 -5.94 2.97 -1.73
N ASN A 83 -6.37 4.19 -2.04
CA ASN A 83 -5.46 5.27 -2.40
C ASN A 83 -4.46 5.56 -1.29
N GLU A 84 -3.33 6.15 -1.68
CA GLU A 84 -2.34 6.67 -0.74
C GLU A 84 -2.97 7.74 0.16
N ARG A 85 -2.37 7.95 1.32
CA ARG A 85 -2.62 9.10 2.18
C ARG A 85 -2.54 10.38 1.36
N HIS A 86 -3.56 11.23 1.47
CA HIS A 86 -3.58 12.52 0.80
C HIS A 86 -2.71 13.51 1.59
N TYR A 87 -1.72 14.10 0.94
CA TYR A 87 -0.80 15.03 1.61
C TYR A 87 -1.22 16.50 1.49
N GLY A 88 -2.42 16.78 0.96
CA GLY A 88 -2.98 18.13 0.90
C GLY A 88 -2.09 19.10 0.15
N GLU A 89 -1.81 20.24 0.76
CA GLU A 89 -0.98 21.31 0.18
C GLU A 89 0.48 20.92 0.00
N LEU A 90 0.95 19.85 0.66
CA LEU A 90 2.34 19.38 0.50
C LEU A 90 2.55 18.56 -0.78
N GLN A 91 1.49 18.14 -1.47
CA GLN A 91 1.62 17.31 -2.67
C GLN A 91 2.46 18.01 -3.74
N GLY A 92 3.47 17.31 -4.26
CA GLY A 92 4.43 17.81 -5.25
C GLY A 92 5.62 18.59 -4.65
N MET A 93 5.57 18.95 -3.39
CA MET A 93 6.65 19.68 -2.74
C MET A 93 7.80 18.74 -2.34
N ASN A 94 9.03 19.24 -2.50
CA ASN A 94 10.22 18.51 -2.07
C ASN A 94 10.27 18.46 -0.53
N LYS A 95 10.56 17.27 0.01
CA LYS A 95 10.53 17.04 1.46
C LYS A 95 11.61 17.84 2.21
N ASP A 96 12.78 18.04 1.60
CA ASP A 96 13.86 18.80 2.21
C ASP A 96 13.58 20.30 2.22
N ASP A 97 12.93 20.81 1.17
CA ASP A 97 12.51 22.22 1.10
C ASP A 97 11.42 22.52 2.14
N ILE A 98 10.49 21.60 2.32
CA ILE A 98 9.45 21.71 3.37
C ILE A 98 10.07 21.65 4.76
N ARG A 99 11.09 20.80 5.00
CA ARG A 99 11.85 20.79 6.26
C ARG A 99 12.53 22.11 6.54
N LYS A 100 13.13 22.74 5.52
CA LYS A 100 13.76 24.06 5.67
C LYS A 100 12.73 25.15 6.01
N GLN A 101 11.53 25.07 5.40
CA GLN A 101 10.47 26.07 5.57
C GLN A 101 9.74 25.96 6.92
N TYR A 102 9.39 24.75 7.35
CA TYR A 102 8.55 24.48 8.54
C TYR A 102 9.30 23.86 9.72
N GLY A 103 10.56 23.48 9.54
CA GLY A 103 11.36 22.76 10.53
C GLY A 103 11.18 21.24 10.48
N GLU A 104 12.20 20.51 10.91
CA GLU A 104 12.20 19.04 10.91
C GLU A 104 11.11 18.45 11.80
N GLU A 105 10.89 19.04 12.98
CA GLU A 105 9.89 18.57 13.95
C GLU A 105 8.48 18.62 13.36
N GLN A 106 8.09 19.76 12.75
CA GLN A 106 6.76 19.91 12.16
C GLN A 106 6.56 18.96 11.00
N VAL A 107 7.56 18.78 10.13
CA VAL A 107 7.46 17.84 9.00
C VAL A 107 7.43 16.39 9.48
N HIS A 108 8.19 16.07 10.54
CA HIS A 108 8.13 14.77 11.18
C HIS A 108 6.72 14.48 11.73
N ILE A 109 6.10 15.44 12.40
CA ILE A 109 4.72 15.33 12.89
C ILE A 109 3.76 15.04 11.73
N TRP A 110 3.79 15.82 10.65
CA TRP A 110 2.92 15.61 9.49
C TRP A 110 3.12 14.25 8.80
N ARG A 111 4.34 13.73 8.82
CA ARG A 111 4.65 12.43 8.18
C ARG A 111 4.41 11.23 9.08
N ARG A 112 4.56 11.39 10.38
CA ARG A 112 4.65 10.29 11.35
C ARG A 112 3.64 10.37 12.49
N SER A 113 2.87 11.43 12.61
CA SER A 113 1.76 11.44 13.56
C SER A 113 0.59 10.60 13.03
N TYR A 114 -0.05 9.86 13.93
CA TYR A 114 -1.22 9.07 13.60
C TYR A 114 -2.45 9.94 13.26
N ASP A 115 -2.64 11.07 13.95
CA ASP A 115 -3.87 11.87 13.93
C ASP A 115 -3.69 13.36 13.60
N ILE A 116 -2.45 13.82 13.34
CA ILE A 116 -2.20 15.21 12.94
C ILE A 116 -1.92 15.28 11.44
N PRO A 117 -2.88 15.77 10.62
CA PRO A 117 -2.69 15.85 9.18
C PRO A 117 -1.83 17.06 8.77
N PRO A 118 -1.20 16.99 7.58
CA PRO A 118 -0.70 18.20 6.92
C PRO A 118 -1.86 19.09 6.48
N PRO A 119 -1.60 20.38 6.18
CA PRO A 119 -2.65 21.31 5.73
C PRO A 119 -3.44 20.77 4.53
N GLY A 120 -4.76 20.66 4.67
CA GLY A 120 -5.67 20.16 3.62
C GLY A 120 -5.52 18.67 3.30
N GLY A 121 -4.78 17.92 4.10
CA GLY A 121 -4.49 16.50 3.85
C GLY A 121 -5.05 15.55 4.90
N GLU A 122 -4.58 14.31 4.82
CA GLU A 122 -4.93 13.21 5.73
C GLU A 122 -3.80 12.90 6.72
N ALA A 123 -4.17 12.59 7.95
CA ALA A 123 -3.35 11.78 8.83
C ALA A 123 -3.53 10.29 8.51
N LEU A 124 -2.69 9.43 9.05
CA LEU A 124 -2.87 7.97 8.88
C LEU A 124 -4.25 7.50 9.38
N LYS A 125 -4.75 8.10 10.45
CA LYS A 125 -6.11 7.88 10.97
C LYS A 125 -7.17 8.05 9.88
N ASN A 126 -7.12 9.14 9.13
CA ASN A 126 -8.08 9.41 8.06
C ASN A 126 -7.97 8.41 6.90
N THR A 127 -6.76 8.03 6.53
CA THR A 127 -6.53 6.96 5.56
C THR A 127 -7.12 5.63 6.05
N ALA A 128 -6.90 5.27 7.30
CA ALA A 128 -7.45 4.06 7.92
C ALA A 128 -8.98 4.07 7.98
N GLU A 129 -9.61 5.21 8.25
CA GLU A 129 -11.07 5.38 8.31
C GLU A 129 -11.78 5.02 7.00
N ARG A 130 -11.11 5.16 5.85
CA ARG A 130 -11.65 4.73 4.54
C ARG A 130 -11.14 3.36 4.09
N THR A 131 -9.91 3.01 4.43
CA THR A 131 -9.28 1.75 3.98
C THR A 131 -9.79 0.55 4.77
N ILE A 132 -9.88 0.64 6.10
CA ILE A 132 -10.26 -0.50 6.96
C ILE A 132 -11.68 -1.00 6.68
N PRO A 133 -12.72 -0.15 6.59
CA PRO A 133 -14.06 -0.65 6.26
C PRO A 133 -14.13 -1.33 4.89
N PHE A 134 -13.41 -0.83 3.91
CA PHE A 134 -13.31 -1.45 2.59
C PHE A 134 -12.59 -2.81 2.66
N PHE A 135 -11.48 -2.87 3.36
CA PHE A 135 -10.74 -4.10 3.60
C PHE A 135 -11.62 -5.18 4.24
N GLU A 136 -12.34 -4.84 5.31
CA GLU A 136 -13.18 -5.81 6.02
C GLU A 136 -14.37 -6.29 5.19
N ARG A 137 -15.01 -5.39 4.46
CA ARG A 137 -16.19 -5.73 3.66
C ARG A 137 -15.82 -6.51 2.39
N CYS A 138 -14.85 -6.04 1.63
CA CYS A 138 -14.53 -6.56 0.30
C CYS A 138 -13.41 -7.60 0.35
N ILE A 139 -12.24 -7.22 0.84
CA ILE A 139 -11.05 -8.07 0.80
C ILE A 139 -11.21 -9.27 1.74
N MET A 140 -11.60 -9.02 2.98
CA MET A 140 -11.88 -10.11 3.92
C MET A 140 -13.12 -10.92 3.53
N GLY A 141 -14.07 -10.31 2.81
CA GLY A 141 -15.19 -11.02 2.21
C GLY A 141 -14.73 -12.12 1.26
N ASP A 142 -13.80 -11.81 0.37
CA ASP A 142 -13.20 -12.78 -0.55
C ASP A 142 -12.33 -13.82 0.17
N ILE A 143 -11.55 -13.41 1.15
CA ILE A 143 -10.76 -14.33 2.01
C ILE A 143 -11.67 -15.36 2.68
N ARG A 144 -12.81 -14.95 3.25
CA ARG A 144 -13.77 -15.85 3.90
C ARG A 144 -14.46 -16.81 2.91
N GLN A 145 -14.46 -16.47 1.63
CA GLN A 145 -14.92 -17.36 0.56
C GLN A 145 -13.85 -18.33 0.05
N GLY A 146 -12.66 -18.36 0.69
CA GLY A 146 -11.57 -19.25 0.32
C GLY A 146 -10.70 -18.74 -0.82
N LYS A 147 -10.84 -17.47 -1.22
CA LYS A 147 -10.04 -16.89 -2.31
C LYS A 147 -8.67 -16.40 -1.79
N ASN A 148 -7.66 -16.59 -2.60
CA ASN A 148 -6.37 -15.92 -2.42
C ASN A 148 -6.41 -14.54 -3.07
N VAL A 149 -6.04 -13.52 -2.31
CA VAL A 149 -6.21 -12.12 -2.68
C VAL A 149 -4.87 -11.42 -2.79
N LEU A 150 -4.67 -10.68 -3.89
CA LEU A 150 -3.54 -9.77 -4.08
C LEU A 150 -4.03 -8.33 -3.92
N VAL A 151 -3.37 -7.55 -3.07
CA VAL A 151 -3.60 -6.10 -2.92
C VAL A 151 -2.34 -5.37 -3.36
N VAL A 152 -2.45 -4.57 -4.40
CA VAL A 152 -1.36 -3.70 -4.88
C VAL A 152 -1.79 -2.25 -4.64
N ALA A 153 -1.20 -1.63 -3.63
CA ALA A 153 -1.61 -0.32 -3.17
C ALA A 153 -0.41 0.53 -2.70
N HIS A 154 -0.55 1.25 -1.60
CA HIS A 154 0.41 2.28 -1.19
C HIS A 154 0.92 2.05 0.23
N GLY A 155 1.95 2.82 0.62
CA GLY A 155 2.55 2.69 1.94
C GLY A 155 1.54 2.85 3.07
N ASN A 156 0.74 3.92 3.06
CA ASN A 156 -0.18 4.20 4.17
C ASN A 156 -1.48 3.40 4.11
N SER A 157 -2.03 3.12 2.93
CA SER A 157 -3.20 2.23 2.83
C SER A 157 -2.86 0.80 3.25
N ASN A 158 -1.72 0.26 2.82
CA ASN A 158 -1.27 -1.06 3.27
C ASN A 158 -0.92 -1.08 4.77
N ARG A 159 -0.33 -0.01 5.32
CA ARG A 159 -0.12 0.11 6.78
C ARG A 159 -1.43 0.03 7.55
N SER A 160 -2.49 0.65 7.04
CA SER A 160 -3.81 0.59 7.66
C SER A 160 -4.35 -0.85 7.70
N ILE A 161 -4.15 -1.61 6.62
CA ILE A 161 -4.52 -3.02 6.56
C ILE A 161 -3.71 -3.86 7.57
N VAL A 162 -2.39 -3.67 7.60
CA VAL A 162 -1.52 -4.40 8.55
C VAL A 162 -1.86 -4.06 9.99
N MET A 163 -2.12 -2.76 10.28
CA MET A 163 -2.55 -2.32 11.61
C MET A 163 -3.80 -3.07 12.07
N LYS A 164 -4.77 -3.23 11.18
CA LYS A 164 -6.01 -3.96 11.49
C LYS A 164 -5.79 -5.45 11.65
N LEU A 165 -5.00 -6.07 10.77
CA LEU A 165 -4.72 -7.50 10.80
C LEU A 165 -3.94 -7.94 12.04
N GLU A 166 -2.95 -7.15 12.42
CA GLU A 166 -2.01 -7.48 13.50
C GLU A 166 -2.37 -6.81 14.84
N ASP A 167 -3.49 -6.06 14.87
CA ASP A 167 -3.95 -5.29 16.05
C ASP A 167 -2.84 -4.38 16.60
N LEU A 168 -2.16 -3.67 15.69
CA LEU A 168 -1.05 -2.78 16.05
C LEU A 168 -1.56 -1.53 16.75
N SER A 169 -0.81 -1.07 17.75
CA SER A 169 -1.00 0.22 18.36
C SER A 169 -0.67 1.36 17.37
N ARG A 170 -1.05 2.59 17.74
CA ARG A 170 -0.72 3.80 16.97
C ARG A 170 0.79 3.98 16.82
N GLU A 171 1.54 3.69 17.87
CA GLU A 171 3.00 3.77 17.91
C GLU A 171 3.63 2.71 17.01
N GLU A 172 3.17 1.48 17.08
CA GLU A 172 3.69 0.36 16.30
C GLU A 172 3.48 0.54 14.81
N VAL A 173 2.31 1.01 14.38
CA VAL A 173 2.03 1.22 12.94
C VAL A 173 2.90 2.33 12.34
N LEU A 174 3.31 3.32 13.13
CA LEU A 174 4.18 4.40 12.66
C LEU A 174 5.61 3.92 12.39
N GLU A 175 6.06 2.90 13.08
CA GLU A 175 7.37 2.28 12.88
C GLU A 175 7.38 1.24 11.73
N LEU A 176 6.21 0.81 11.27
CA LEU A 176 6.09 -0.15 10.20
C LEU A 176 6.58 0.45 8.87
N ASN A 177 7.57 -0.19 8.26
CA ASN A 177 8.06 0.15 6.94
C ASN A 177 7.69 -0.95 5.92
N LEU A 178 7.05 -0.55 4.84
CA LEU A 178 6.73 -1.43 3.72
C LEU A 178 7.54 -0.99 2.49
N GLU A 179 8.45 -1.83 2.07
CA GLU A 179 9.31 -1.55 0.91
C GLU A 179 8.52 -1.64 -0.40
N THR A 180 8.92 -0.83 -1.38
CA THR A 180 8.32 -0.83 -2.71
C THR A 180 8.57 -2.15 -3.44
N GLY A 181 7.50 -2.75 -3.99
CA GLY A 181 7.58 -3.98 -4.78
C GLY A 181 7.93 -5.25 -3.99
N VAL A 182 7.89 -5.21 -2.65
CA VAL A 182 8.18 -6.39 -1.81
C VAL A 182 6.87 -7.00 -1.33
N PRO A 183 6.53 -8.24 -1.74
CA PRO A 183 5.30 -8.88 -1.29
C PRO A 183 5.36 -9.27 0.19
N LEU A 184 4.34 -8.88 0.94
CA LEU A 184 4.06 -9.35 2.29
C LEU A 184 2.89 -10.33 2.22
N VAL A 185 3.14 -11.58 2.58
CA VAL A 185 2.17 -12.68 2.43
C VAL A 185 1.69 -13.13 3.79
N TYR A 186 0.38 -13.07 4.00
CA TYR A 186 -0.31 -13.66 5.15
C TYR A 186 -1.02 -14.93 4.73
N THR A 187 -0.89 -15.98 5.53
CA THR A 187 -1.80 -17.13 5.50
C THR A 187 -2.86 -16.91 6.57
N LEU A 188 -4.12 -16.88 6.17
CA LEU A 188 -5.24 -16.58 7.06
C LEU A 188 -6.19 -17.74 7.15
N ASN A 189 -6.75 -17.96 8.35
CA ASN A 189 -7.92 -18.81 8.54
C ASN A 189 -9.18 -18.11 7.96
N ASP A 190 -10.26 -18.86 7.85
CA ASP A 190 -11.53 -18.35 7.31
C ASP A 190 -12.17 -17.26 8.21
N ASP A 191 -11.81 -17.24 9.51
CA ASP A 191 -12.18 -16.18 10.46
C ASP A 191 -11.29 -14.92 10.37
N GLY A 192 -10.23 -14.96 9.56
CA GLY A 192 -9.28 -13.87 9.36
C GLY A 192 -8.10 -13.87 10.33
N SER A 193 -8.01 -14.85 11.22
CA SER A 193 -6.84 -15.00 12.10
C SER A 193 -5.59 -15.39 11.31
N ILE A 194 -4.45 -14.85 11.74
CA ILE A 194 -3.16 -15.07 11.07
C ILE A 194 -2.58 -16.44 11.49
N VAL A 195 -2.28 -17.27 10.49
CA VAL A 195 -1.57 -18.54 10.67
C VAL A 195 -0.07 -18.34 10.44
N ASP A 196 0.30 -17.59 9.42
CA ASP A 196 1.70 -17.36 9.06
C ASP A 196 1.85 -15.98 8.35
N LYS A 197 3.04 -15.43 8.44
CA LYS A 197 3.42 -14.16 7.80
C LYS A 197 4.81 -14.27 7.20
N LYS A 198 4.97 -13.93 5.94
CA LYS A 198 6.25 -13.96 5.21
C LYS A 198 6.47 -12.69 4.41
N VAL A 199 7.69 -12.22 4.39
CA VAL A 199 8.17 -11.20 3.45
C VAL A 199 8.96 -11.92 2.36
N LEU A 200 8.54 -11.74 1.10
CA LEU A 200 9.25 -12.31 -0.05
C LEU A 200 10.26 -11.28 -0.60
N ALA A 201 11.55 -11.55 -0.47
CA ALA A 201 12.61 -10.65 -0.88
C ALA A 201 13.64 -11.34 -1.79
#